data_0df726c6a63fc50ff1981c965158722f
#
_entry.id   0df726c6a63fc50ff1981c965158722f
#
_cell.length_a   1.000
_cell.length_b   1.000
_cell.length_c   1.000
_cell.angle_alpha   90.00
_cell.angle_beta   90.00
_cell.angle_gamma   90.00
#
_symmetry.space_group_name_H-M   'P 1'
#
loop_
_entity.id
_entity.type
_entity.pdbx_description
1 polymer ?
#
loop_
_entity_poly.entity_id
_entity_poly.type
_entity_poly.pdbx_seq_one_letter_code
_entity_poly.pdbx_strand_id
1 'polypeptide(L)'
;MIRALRPEDLDQVMQIWLDANLEAHCFLPESYWCDHMEEVRAALPAAQVFVYQDWEGLQGFAGLTGDYLAGLFVRRAARSRGIGRALLERAKERRESLTLHVYRE
;
A
#
# COMPACT_ATOMS: atom_id res chain seq x y z
N MET A 1 -2.02 7.99 12.20
CA MET A 1 -2.74 9.01 11.42
C MET A 1 -2.74 8.65 9.95
N ILE A 2 -3.89 8.75 9.32
CA ILE A 2 -4.02 8.47 7.88
C ILE A 2 -4.07 9.80 7.14
N ARG A 3 -3.29 9.94 6.09
CA ARG A 3 -3.25 11.13 5.25
C ARG A 3 -2.94 10.76 3.80
N ALA A 4 -3.11 11.73 2.91
CA ALA A 4 -2.79 11.52 1.50
C ALA A 4 -1.28 11.37 1.28
N LEU A 5 -0.92 10.65 0.25
CA LEU A 5 0.47 10.47 -0.17
C LEU A 5 1.10 11.82 -0.54
N ARG A 6 2.34 12.02 -0.11
CA ARG A 6 3.18 13.15 -0.52
C ARG A 6 4.37 12.66 -1.34
N PRO A 7 4.94 13.50 -2.21
CA PRO A 7 6.10 13.06 -3.00
C PRO A 7 7.26 12.51 -2.17
N GLU A 8 7.51 13.08 -1.00
CA GLU A 8 8.57 12.63 -0.11
C GLU A 8 8.31 11.26 0.53
N ASP A 9 7.08 10.75 0.43
CA ASP A 9 6.71 9.43 0.96
C ASP A 9 7.06 8.28 0.04
N LEU A 10 7.32 8.57 -1.24
CA LEU A 10 7.47 7.53 -2.27
C LEU A 10 8.51 6.48 -1.93
N ASP A 11 9.66 6.88 -1.40
CA ASP A 11 10.71 5.91 -1.07
C ASP A 11 10.27 4.93 0.01
N GLN A 12 9.61 5.42 1.06
CA GLN A 12 9.09 4.56 2.14
C GLN A 12 7.96 3.67 1.65
N VAL A 13 7.04 4.21 0.86
CA VAL A 13 5.93 3.45 0.28
C VAL A 13 6.45 2.33 -0.61
N MET A 14 7.44 2.63 -1.46
CA MET A 14 8.04 1.61 -2.32
C MET A 14 8.75 0.53 -1.53
N GLN A 15 9.38 0.87 -0.42
CA GLN A 15 10.00 -0.12 0.45
C GLN A 15 8.96 -1.05 1.08
N ILE A 16 7.83 -0.50 1.53
CA ILE A 16 6.71 -1.30 2.07
C ILE A 16 6.17 -2.24 0.99
N TRP A 17 5.98 -1.73 -0.22
CA TRP A 17 5.52 -2.52 -1.36
C TRP A 17 6.47 -3.68 -1.65
N LEU A 18 7.76 -3.41 -1.73
CA LEU A 18 8.77 -4.43 -2.03
C LEU A 18 8.80 -5.51 -0.95
N ASP A 19 8.89 -5.09 0.32
CA ASP A 19 8.99 -6.02 1.44
C ASP A 19 7.76 -6.93 1.54
N ALA A 20 6.57 -6.36 1.34
CA ALA A 20 5.33 -7.11 1.38
C ALA A 20 5.25 -8.15 0.26
N ASN A 21 5.69 -7.79 -0.95
CA ASN A 21 5.68 -8.70 -2.09
C ASN A 21 6.74 -9.79 -1.96
N LEU A 22 7.92 -9.46 -1.46
CA LEU A 22 8.96 -10.46 -1.20
C LEU A 22 8.51 -11.49 -0.17
N GLU A 23 7.77 -11.06 0.83
CA GLU A 23 7.23 -11.94 1.86
C GLU A 23 6.10 -12.82 1.31
N ALA A 24 5.14 -12.21 0.60
CA ALA A 24 3.96 -12.92 0.10
C ALA A 24 4.29 -13.86 -1.07
N HIS A 25 5.31 -13.54 -1.85
CA HIS A 25 5.66 -14.25 -3.08
C HIS A 25 7.14 -14.65 -3.06
N CYS A 26 7.56 -15.29 -1.99
CA CYS A 26 8.97 -15.64 -1.77
C CYS A 26 9.55 -16.62 -2.81
N PHE A 27 8.69 -17.25 -3.63
CA PHE A 27 9.14 -18.11 -4.73
C PHE A 27 9.63 -17.32 -5.95
N LEU A 28 9.38 -16.01 -6.01
CA LEU A 28 9.90 -15.14 -7.07
C LEU A 28 11.17 -14.45 -6.60
N PRO A 29 12.17 -14.29 -7.46
CA PRO A 29 13.41 -13.62 -7.07
C PRO A 29 13.18 -12.13 -6.81
N GLU A 30 14.02 -11.54 -5.95
CA GLU A 30 13.97 -10.12 -5.66
C GLU A 30 14.08 -9.26 -6.92
N SER A 31 14.89 -9.69 -7.89
CA SER A 31 15.05 -8.97 -9.16
C SER A 31 13.75 -8.78 -9.91
N TYR A 32 12.82 -9.72 -9.82
CA TYR A 32 11.50 -9.61 -10.43
C TYR A 32 10.75 -8.38 -9.91
N TRP A 33 10.76 -8.20 -8.59
CA TRP A 33 10.07 -7.07 -7.95
C TRP A 33 10.81 -5.75 -8.18
N CYS A 34 12.14 -5.78 -8.13
CA CYS A 34 12.95 -4.59 -8.40
C CYS A 34 12.76 -4.07 -9.81
N ASP A 35 12.59 -4.98 -10.79
CA ASP A 35 12.35 -4.60 -12.18
C ASP A 35 10.99 -3.90 -12.37
N HIS A 36 10.04 -4.15 -11.47
CA HIS A 36 8.71 -3.53 -11.54
C HIS A 36 8.58 -2.28 -10.67
N MET A 37 9.55 -2.00 -9.82
CA MET A 37 9.47 -0.87 -8.88
C MET A 37 9.27 0.48 -9.55
N GLU A 38 9.99 0.77 -10.64
CA GLU A 38 9.84 2.04 -11.33
C GLU A 38 8.45 2.24 -11.90
N GLU A 39 7.88 1.17 -12.44
CA GLU A 39 6.54 1.18 -12.99
C GLU A 39 5.50 1.50 -11.92
N VAL A 40 5.60 0.82 -10.76
CA VAL A 40 4.72 1.04 -9.63
C VAL A 40 4.92 2.45 -9.05
N ARG A 41 6.17 2.86 -8.88
CA ARG A 41 6.51 4.19 -8.37
C ARG A 41 5.93 5.29 -9.25
N ALA A 42 5.98 5.12 -10.56
CA ALA A 42 5.43 6.08 -11.51
C ALA A 42 3.90 6.12 -11.49
N ALA A 43 3.27 4.98 -11.19
CA ALA A 43 1.81 4.87 -11.16
C ALA A 43 1.19 5.45 -9.88
N LEU A 44 1.91 5.43 -8.75
CA LEU A 44 1.38 5.85 -7.45
C LEU A 44 0.85 7.30 -7.42
N PRO A 45 1.57 8.30 -7.97
CA PRO A 45 1.06 9.67 -7.95
C PRO A 45 -0.21 9.88 -8.77
N ALA A 46 -0.47 9.02 -9.76
CA ALA A 46 -1.67 9.08 -10.58
C ALA A 46 -2.88 8.43 -9.92
N ALA A 47 -2.65 7.61 -8.90
CA ALA A 47 -3.69 6.95 -8.11
C ALA A 47 -4.01 7.77 -6.86
N GLN A 48 -5.15 7.49 -6.24
CA GLN A 48 -5.46 8.06 -4.94
C GLN A 48 -4.85 7.15 -3.86
N VAL A 49 -3.84 7.64 -3.17
CA VAL A 49 -3.10 6.85 -2.19
C VAL A 49 -3.18 7.48 -0.82
N PHE A 50 -3.51 6.67 0.18
CA PHE A 50 -3.50 7.06 1.59
C PHE A 50 -2.39 6.31 2.30
N VAL A 51 -1.69 7.00 3.19
CA VAL A 51 -0.65 6.39 4.01
C VAL A 51 -1.04 6.45 5.49
N TYR A 52 -0.61 5.45 6.24
CA TYR A 52 -0.74 5.45 7.70
C TYR A 52 0.62 5.81 8.29
N GLN A 53 0.65 6.92 9.00
CA GLN A 53 1.87 7.44 9.63
C GLN A 53 1.70 7.46 11.14
N ASP A 54 2.71 6.96 11.85
CA ASP A 54 2.81 7.11 13.29
C ASP A 54 4.16 7.75 13.64
N TRP A 55 4.52 7.77 14.93
CA TRP A 55 5.76 8.39 15.36
C TRP A 55 7.04 7.69 14.85
N GLU A 56 6.92 6.43 14.41
CA GLU A 56 8.04 5.68 13.82
C GLU A 56 8.19 5.92 12.31
N GLY A 57 7.16 6.49 11.68
CA GLY A 57 7.14 6.73 10.24
C GLY A 57 5.93 6.10 9.58
N LEU A 58 6.05 5.77 8.28
CA LEU A 58 4.97 5.14 7.53
C LEU A 58 4.90 3.65 7.86
N GLN A 59 3.71 3.18 8.19
CA GLN A 59 3.47 1.79 8.55
C GLN A 59 2.67 1.02 7.50
N GLY A 60 2.00 1.72 6.60
CA GLY A 60 1.23 1.09 5.55
C GLY A 60 0.65 2.09 4.58
N PHE A 61 0.04 1.59 3.51
CA PHE A 61 -0.64 2.44 2.53
C PHE A 61 -1.72 1.67 1.80
N ALA A 62 -2.66 2.43 1.23
CA ALA A 62 -3.72 1.90 0.37
C ALA A 62 -3.81 2.74 -0.88
N GLY A 63 -3.92 2.10 -2.03
CA GLY A 63 -4.04 2.78 -3.32
C GLY A 63 -5.38 2.49 -3.98
N LEU A 64 -6.04 3.55 -4.44
CA LEU A 64 -7.33 3.46 -5.14
C LEU A 64 -7.19 3.91 -6.59
N THR A 65 -7.84 3.21 -7.49
CA THR A 65 -8.02 3.62 -8.87
C THR A 65 -9.52 3.62 -9.15
N GLY A 66 -10.13 4.82 -9.21
CA GLY A 66 -11.58 4.92 -9.24
C GLY A 66 -12.20 4.31 -7.99
N ASP A 67 -13.14 3.37 -8.16
CA ASP A 67 -13.78 2.64 -7.06
C ASP A 67 -13.07 1.32 -6.73
N TYR A 68 -11.90 1.10 -7.32
CA TYR A 68 -11.14 -0.13 -7.18
C TYR A 68 -9.98 0.05 -6.21
N LEU A 69 -9.92 -0.81 -5.19
CA LEU A 69 -8.77 -0.84 -4.28
C LEU A 69 -7.66 -1.67 -4.95
N ALA A 70 -6.68 -0.95 -5.49
CA ALA A 70 -5.59 -1.58 -6.24
C ALA A 70 -4.57 -2.25 -5.33
N GLY A 71 -4.41 -1.77 -4.11
CA GLY A 71 -3.47 -2.37 -3.17
C GLY A 71 -3.66 -1.87 -1.74
N LEU A 72 -3.37 -2.74 -0.80
CA LEU A 72 -3.37 -2.44 0.63
C LEU A 72 -2.19 -3.18 1.26
N PHE A 73 -1.24 -2.44 1.79
CA PHE A 73 0.00 -3.00 2.30
C PHE A 73 0.31 -2.44 3.68
N VAL A 74 0.74 -3.31 4.59
CA VAL A 74 1.14 -2.94 5.94
C VAL A 74 2.50 -3.58 6.24
N ARG A 75 3.40 -2.81 6.84
CA ARG A 75 4.70 -3.34 7.25
C ARG A 75 4.52 -4.50 8.22
N ARG A 76 5.35 -5.53 8.05
CA ARG A 76 5.26 -6.73 8.87
C ARG A 76 5.28 -6.43 10.37
N ALA A 77 6.18 -5.55 10.79
CA ALA A 77 6.32 -5.18 12.20
C ALA A 77 5.09 -4.45 12.77
N ALA A 78 4.24 -3.91 11.89
CA ALA A 78 3.06 -3.14 12.28
C ALA A 78 1.75 -3.90 12.09
N ARG A 79 1.80 -5.13 11.61
CA ARG A 79 0.59 -5.96 11.43
C ARG A 79 -0.05 -6.29 12.76
N SER A 80 -1.34 -6.61 12.71
CA SER A 80 -2.16 -6.93 13.89
C SER A 80 -2.43 -5.76 14.82
N ARG A 81 -2.19 -4.53 14.36
CA ARG A 81 -2.50 -3.29 15.10
C ARG A 81 -3.74 -2.58 14.56
N GLY A 82 -4.46 -3.20 13.62
CA GLY A 82 -5.63 -2.59 13.00
C GLY A 82 -5.33 -1.54 11.93
N ILE A 83 -4.08 -1.41 11.48
CA ILE A 83 -3.68 -0.42 10.48
C ILE A 83 -4.30 -0.71 9.13
N GLY A 84 -4.26 -1.97 8.67
CA GLY A 84 -4.89 -2.36 7.42
C GLY A 84 -6.39 -2.09 7.41
N ARG A 85 -7.05 -2.38 8.51
CA ARG A 85 -8.48 -2.10 8.67
C ARG A 85 -8.77 -0.61 8.61
N ALA A 86 -7.95 0.20 9.30
CA ALA A 86 -8.12 1.64 9.30
C ALA A 86 -7.96 2.23 7.90
N LEU A 87 -6.97 1.74 7.14
CA LEU A 87 -6.77 2.15 5.75
C LEU A 87 -7.95 1.77 4.86
N LEU A 88 -8.47 0.55 5.04
CA LEU A 88 -9.63 0.07 4.29
C LEU A 88 -10.87 0.91 4.59
N GLU A 89 -11.12 1.22 5.85
CA GLU A 89 -12.25 2.06 6.25
C GLU A 89 -12.13 3.48 5.69
N ARG A 90 -10.93 4.03 5.66
CA ARG A 90 -10.69 5.33 5.06
C ARG A 90 -11.00 5.32 3.56
N ALA A 91 -10.63 4.25 2.87
CA ALA A 91 -10.94 4.09 1.45
C ALA A 91 -12.44 4.03 1.22
N LYS A 92 -13.18 3.32 2.08
CA LYS A 92 -14.63 3.22 2.00
C LYS A 92 -15.34 4.54 2.24
N GLU A 93 -14.81 5.39 3.10
CA GLU A 93 -15.38 6.73 3.34
C GLU A 93 -15.39 7.60 2.09
N ARG A 94 -14.48 7.33 1.16
CA ARG A 94 -14.34 8.10 -0.07
C ARG A 94 -15.17 7.54 -1.23
N ARG A 95 -15.79 6.37 -1.05
CA ARG A 95 -16.53 5.68 -2.11
C ARG A 95 -17.80 5.08 -1.56
N GLU A 96 -18.90 5.21 -2.33
CA GLU A 96 -20.16 4.56 -2.00
C GLU A 96 -20.05 3.06 -2.15
N SER A 97 -19.32 2.61 -3.17
CA SER A 97 -19.01 1.21 -3.36
C SER A 97 -17.52 1.06 -3.63
N LEU A 98 -16.98 -0.06 -3.21
CA LEU A 98 -15.55 -0.33 -3.35
C LEU A 98 -15.36 -1.74 -3.86
N THR A 99 -14.73 -1.87 -5.02
CA THR A 99 -14.35 -3.17 -5.58
C THR A 99 -12.99 -3.56 -5.03
N LEU A 100 -12.93 -4.76 -4.44
CA LEU A 100 -11.71 -5.27 -3.83
C LEU A 100 -11.20 -6.48 -4.60
N HIS A 101 -9.89 -6.49 -4.85
CA HIS A 101 -9.18 -7.70 -5.21
C HIS A 101 -8.35 -8.11 -4.02
N VAL A 102 -8.79 -9.14 -3.33
CA VAL A 102 -8.09 -9.67 -2.16
C VAL A 102 -7.42 -10.97 -2.56
N TYR A 103 -6.10 -10.98 -2.46
CA TYR A 103 -5.36 -12.23 -2.56
C TYR A 103 -5.45 -12.92 -1.21
N ARG A 104 -6.11 -14.05 -1.19
CA ARG A 104 -6.14 -14.89 0.00
C ARG A 104 -4.90 -15.76 -0.02
N GLU A 105 -4.15 -15.62 1.00
CA GLU A 105 -3.01 -16.49 1.26
C GLU A 105 -3.44 -17.70 2.06
#